data_d00e09c3a14dcda5b41c0bda26e84b8b
#
_entry.id   d00e09c3a14dcda5b41c0bda26e84b8b
#
_cell.length_a   1.000
_cell.length_b   1.000
_cell.length_c   1.000
_cell.angle_alpha   90.00
_cell.angle_beta   90.00
_cell.angle_gamma   90.00
#
_symmetry.space_group_name_H-M   'P 1'
#
loop_
_entity.id
_entity.type
_entity.pdbx_description
1 polymer ?
#
loop_
_entity_poly.entity_id
_entity_poly.type
_entity_poly.pdbx_seq_one_letter_code
_entity_poly.pdbx_strand_id
1 'polypeptide(L)'
;MVGLTNRTSHGRRMAAALGLMFAIGAALVLAGCSGSSKEATPTQAASTGAAPSNATSATAVASATAAATTAPAKDLKLLKAAPDNGSSGTSFTVTGEGLPADKDAEIFWSGVDGSWDTTASPENIQFNKRVFKDRRISLGKAHVDAGGKLSASAVAPDDFGEVHDIFVAVAGEDVGRTGFRIMRKVTISPESGPIGTPISIKITGLGWSQYTNTISVRYDNMPVGIISAVTTHGTATGVIRAAGTSGKHVIDIDHGARSVPFLNNQQSGTANIPDWRLVFTMTDDKTVPPGVTEWPDVSRVAKVTTAAPTSASAKPPTGNAKASLTPNTGPILSSTVFTATGLAPNTPFELFFVTARGNRANPSGWGLTDTSMGKATSAADGSLTMNLQIPDDLGGWHVMKLAGGDAVVAEVPYFVERSMVGAGVTPQKVKAGETITIHLKGVGWTELDNGTAITYDNAYIGFACGFNSNGDVTVNLIATGAPGIHLIDLYPMIYQGHGESPWGYQEPLLAFKEDAPGLGLGYRLPTFRLAIQVE
;
A
#
# COMPACT_ATOMS: atom_id res chain seq x y z
N MET A 1 73.04 24.55 -2.61
CA MET A 1 74.08 23.82 -1.89
C MET A 1 73.38 22.59 -1.34
N VAL A 2 73.53 21.45 -2.00
CA VAL A 2 74.36 20.29 -1.65
C VAL A 2 73.75 19.62 -0.40
N GLY A 3 73.37 18.33 -0.42
CA GLY A 3 73.59 17.14 -1.24
C GLY A 3 72.76 16.03 -0.63
N LEU A 4 72.14 15.18 -1.35
CA LEU A 4 72.49 13.82 -1.82
C LEU A 4 73.24 12.90 -0.81
N THR A 5 72.62 11.79 -0.48
CA THR A 5 73.12 10.39 -0.59
C THR A 5 72.12 9.49 0.15
N ASN A 6 71.44 8.55 -0.43
CA ASN A 6 71.73 7.30 -1.16
C ASN A 6 72.04 6.07 -0.27
N ARG A 7 71.34 4.99 -0.65
CA ARG A 7 71.63 3.51 -0.49
C ARG A 7 71.07 2.84 0.75
N THR A 8 70.50 1.68 0.67
CA THR A 8 70.26 0.53 -0.20
C THR A 8 69.68 -0.59 0.63
N SER A 9 68.64 -1.24 0.14
CA SER A 9 68.56 -2.66 -0.27
C SER A 9 68.45 -3.75 0.82
N HIS A 10 67.70 -4.70 0.46
CA HIS A 10 67.49 -6.12 0.85
C HIS A 10 66.12 -6.31 1.46
N GLY A 11 65.24 -7.09 0.95
CA GLY A 11 65.33 -8.19 0.00
C GLY A 11 64.48 -9.37 0.50
N ARG A 12 63.49 -9.71 -0.31
CA ARG A 12 62.96 -11.08 -0.50
C ARG A 12 62.35 -11.92 0.63
N ARG A 13 61.16 -12.41 0.24
CA ARG A 13 60.47 -13.66 0.66
C ARG A 13 59.47 -13.44 1.81
N MET A 14 58.16 -13.77 1.68
CA MET A 14 57.58 -15.01 1.16
C MET A 14 56.12 -14.74 0.71
N ALA A 15 55.80 -15.29 -0.43
CA ALA A 15 54.45 -15.54 -0.88
C ALA A 15 53.85 -16.74 -0.12
N ALA A 16 52.54 -16.83 -0.20
CA ALA A 16 51.68 -17.95 0.16
C ALA A 16 50.90 -17.80 1.49
N ALA A 17 49.71 -17.29 1.37
CA ALA A 17 48.48 -17.74 2.05
C ALA A 17 47.32 -16.87 1.58
N LEU A 18 46.95 -17.02 0.30
CA LEU A 18 45.66 -16.54 -0.20
C LEU A 18 44.87 -17.79 -0.56
N GLY A 19 43.86 -18.10 0.18
CA GLY A 19 42.97 -19.19 -0.14
C GLY A 19 42.20 -19.67 1.08
N LEU A 20 40.94 -19.38 1.08
CA LEU A 20 39.88 -19.89 1.97
C LEU A 20 39.40 -18.90 3.03
N MET A 21 38.52 -18.02 2.61
CA MET A 21 37.39 -17.50 3.43
C MET A 21 36.49 -16.60 2.58
N PHE A 22 35.72 -17.22 1.70
CA PHE A 22 34.54 -16.58 1.10
C PHE A 22 33.51 -17.68 0.81
N ALA A 23 32.87 -18.18 1.85
CA ALA A 23 31.66 -18.98 1.76
C ALA A 23 31.07 -19.20 3.16
N ILE A 24 30.64 -18.17 3.83
CA ILE A 24 29.64 -18.22 4.92
C ILE A 24 29.14 -16.78 5.08
N GLY A 25 28.02 -16.46 4.47
CA GLY A 25 27.47 -15.11 4.58
C GLY A 25 26.20 -14.89 3.77
N ALA A 26 25.40 -15.92 3.57
CA ALA A 26 24.11 -15.75 2.91
C ALA A 26 23.08 -16.78 3.41
N ALA A 27 22.84 -16.82 4.71
CA ALA A 27 21.73 -17.60 5.27
C ALA A 27 21.44 -17.14 6.71
N LEU A 28 21.03 -15.91 6.89
CA LEU A 28 20.37 -15.48 8.14
C LEU A 28 19.73 -14.12 7.92
N VAL A 29 18.59 -14.08 7.29
CA VAL A 29 17.50 -13.12 7.57
C VAL A 29 16.24 -13.64 6.84
N LEU A 30 15.57 -14.61 7.41
CA LEU A 30 14.15 -14.92 7.11
C LEU A 30 13.60 -15.78 8.26
N ALA A 31 13.57 -15.21 9.45
CA ALA A 31 12.79 -15.74 10.57
C ALA A 31 12.07 -14.59 11.24
N GLY A 32 11.08 -14.08 10.58
CA GLY A 32 10.14 -13.10 11.12
C GLY A 32 8.76 -13.42 10.60
N CYS A 33 7.91 -14.00 11.45
CA CYS A 33 6.47 -14.08 11.33
C CYS A 33 5.89 -14.77 10.07
N SER A 34 6.11 -16.07 9.88
CA SER A 34 5.29 -16.82 8.94
C SER A 34 4.80 -18.14 9.52
N GLY A 35 3.52 -18.35 9.48
CA GLY A 35 2.87 -19.60 9.83
C GLY A 35 3.01 -20.68 8.77
N SER A 36 3.21 -21.87 9.27
CA SER A 36 3.00 -23.23 8.75
C SER A 36 3.61 -23.68 7.42
N SER A 37 4.60 -24.52 7.54
CA SER A 37 4.76 -25.69 6.66
C SER A 37 4.97 -26.94 7.53
N LYS A 38 4.26 -28.01 7.24
CA LYS A 38 4.32 -29.29 7.91
C LYS A 38 5.71 -29.91 7.78
N GLU A 39 6.34 -30.19 8.90
CA GLU A 39 7.55 -31.03 8.97
C GLU A 39 7.22 -32.48 8.70
N ALA A 40 7.96 -33.09 7.76
CA ALA A 40 8.07 -34.54 7.63
C ALA A 40 9.45 -34.97 8.12
N THR A 41 9.47 -35.92 9.04
CA THR A 41 10.62 -36.53 9.69
C THR A 41 11.57 -37.18 8.66
N PRO A 42 12.90 -37.01 8.74
CA PRO A 42 13.81 -37.70 7.85
C PRO A 42 14.16 -39.09 8.39
N THR A 43 13.86 -40.11 7.59
CA THR A 43 14.45 -41.45 7.76
C THR A 43 15.68 -41.55 6.85
N GLN A 44 16.81 -41.85 7.48
CA GLN A 44 18.10 -42.02 6.83
C GLN A 44 18.19 -43.39 6.13
N ALA A 45 18.54 -43.41 4.86
CA ALA A 45 19.11 -44.59 4.23
C ALA A 45 20.09 -44.19 3.11
N ALA A 46 21.30 -44.67 3.24
CA ALA A 46 22.37 -44.53 2.25
C ALA A 46 22.17 -45.47 1.08
N SER A 47 22.48 -45.04 -0.13
CA SER A 47 23.21 -45.87 -1.11
C SER A 47 23.52 -45.11 -2.42
N THR A 48 24.68 -45.32 -2.84
CA THR A 48 25.48 -45.14 -4.06
C THR A 48 24.75 -45.23 -5.41
N GLY A 49 25.15 -44.42 -6.39
CA GLY A 49 25.21 -44.81 -7.78
C GLY A 49 24.63 -43.86 -8.82
N ALA A 50 25.56 -43.35 -9.66
CA ALA A 50 25.42 -43.01 -11.08
C ALA A 50 24.34 -41.99 -11.54
N ALA A 51 24.81 -40.92 -12.18
CA ALA A 51 24.03 -40.02 -13.01
C ALA A 51 23.43 -40.69 -14.25
N PRO A 52 22.27 -40.29 -14.67
CA PRO A 52 22.07 -39.92 -16.07
C PRO A 52 21.43 -38.55 -16.25
N SER A 53 21.91 -37.86 -17.27
CA SER A 53 21.30 -36.69 -17.88
C SER A 53 19.86 -36.98 -18.33
N ASN A 54 18.91 -36.17 -17.85
CA ASN A 54 17.64 -36.03 -18.55
C ASN A 54 17.18 -34.59 -18.48
N ALA A 55 17.13 -33.98 -19.65
CA ALA A 55 16.42 -32.76 -19.90
C ALA A 55 14.94 -32.99 -19.59
N THR A 56 14.46 -32.37 -18.53
CA THR A 56 13.03 -32.36 -18.23
C THR A 56 12.44 -31.04 -18.71
N SER A 57 11.58 -31.16 -19.69
CA SER A 57 10.76 -30.09 -20.24
C SER A 57 10.07 -29.30 -19.13
N ALA A 58 10.28 -27.98 -19.14
CA ALA A 58 9.49 -27.07 -18.34
C ALA A 58 8.02 -27.16 -18.79
N THR A 59 7.21 -27.77 -17.97
CA THR A 59 5.76 -27.73 -18.14
C THR A 59 5.32 -26.28 -17.85
N ALA A 60 4.94 -25.58 -18.90
CA ALA A 60 4.28 -24.28 -18.78
C ALA A 60 3.01 -24.49 -17.97
N VAL A 61 2.94 -23.88 -16.78
CA VAL A 61 1.69 -23.72 -16.05
C VAL A 61 0.86 -22.74 -16.86
N ALA A 62 -0.05 -23.29 -17.65
CA ALA A 62 -1.08 -22.51 -18.32
C ALA A 62 -1.94 -21.87 -17.24
N SER A 63 -1.84 -20.56 -17.08
CA SER A 63 -2.87 -19.77 -16.42
C SER A 63 -4.19 -20.08 -17.10
N ALA A 64 -5.08 -20.73 -16.40
CA ALA A 64 -6.45 -20.90 -16.84
C ALA A 64 -7.12 -19.53 -16.87
N THR A 65 -6.99 -18.84 -17.99
CA THR A 65 -7.90 -17.75 -18.35
C THR A 65 -9.26 -18.42 -18.49
N ALA A 66 -10.17 -18.10 -17.57
CA ALA A 66 -11.57 -18.50 -17.72
C ALA A 66 -12.01 -18.02 -19.10
N ALA A 67 -12.30 -18.99 -19.98
CA ALA A 67 -12.85 -18.71 -21.28
C ALA A 67 -14.23 -18.07 -21.03
N ALA A 68 -14.28 -16.74 -21.17
CA ALA A 68 -15.53 -16.06 -21.42
C ALA A 68 -16.10 -16.73 -22.67
N THR A 69 -17.30 -17.28 -22.55
CA THR A 69 -18.09 -17.77 -23.68
C THR A 69 -18.30 -16.57 -24.60
N THR A 70 -17.42 -16.40 -25.57
CA THR A 70 -17.55 -15.38 -26.59
C THR A 70 -18.74 -15.78 -27.47
N ALA A 71 -19.82 -15.02 -27.35
CA ALA A 71 -20.79 -14.92 -28.45
C ALA A 71 -20.00 -14.65 -29.75
N PRO A 72 -20.43 -15.17 -30.92
CA PRO A 72 -19.70 -15.01 -32.16
C PRO A 72 -19.41 -13.52 -32.35
N ALA A 73 -18.13 -13.21 -32.61
CA ALA A 73 -17.68 -11.83 -32.78
C ALA A 73 -18.51 -11.17 -33.88
N LYS A 74 -19.36 -10.23 -33.51
CA LYS A 74 -20.14 -9.45 -34.46
C LYS A 74 -19.16 -8.66 -35.32
N ASP A 75 -19.39 -8.61 -36.62
CA ASP A 75 -18.52 -7.90 -37.56
C ASP A 75 -18.65 -6.36 -37.36
N LEU A 76 -17.90 -5.83 -36.39
CA LEU A 76 -17.91 -4.41 -36.05
C LEU A 76 -17.16 -3.61 -37.12
N LYS A 77 -17.72 -2.51 -37.57
CA LYS A 77 -17.02 -1.58 -38.46
C LYS A 77 -15.82 -0.98 -37.74
N LEU A 78 -14.67 -0.97 -38.43
CA LEU A 78 -13.50 -0.30 -37.91
C LEU A 78 -13.64 1.21 -38.12
N LEU A 79 -13.65 1.95 -37.02
CA LEU A 79 -13.75 3.40 -36.99
C LEU A 79 -12.37 4.03 -36.73
N LYS A 80 -12.30 5.37 -36.75
CA LYS A 80 -11.08 6.12 -36.45
C LYS A 80 -11.33 7.08 -35.29
N ALA A 81 -10.39 7.18 -34.39
CA ALA A 81 -10.29 8.26 -33.41
C ALA A 81 -9.17 9.21 -33.82
N ALA A 82 -9.39 10.51 -33.73
CA ALA A 82 -8.37 11.52 -34.05
C ALA A 82 -8.44 12.69 -33.05
N PRO A 83 -7.38 12.94 -32.25
CA PRO A 83 -6.22 12.04 -32.07
C PRO A 83 -6.63 10.69 -31.46
N ASP A 84 -5.81 9.64 -31.66
CA ASP A 84 -6.02 8.30 -31.12
C ASP A 84 -5.28 8.06 -29.79
N ASN A 85 -4.65 9.10 -29.27
CA ASN A 85 -3.96 9.08 -27.99
C ASN A 85 -3.92 10.46 -27.35
N GLY A 86 -3.71 10.49 -26.02
CA GLY A 86 -3.61 11.72 -25.24
C GLY A 86 -3.73 11.44 -23.75
N SER A 87 -3.68 12.45 -22.92
CA SER A 87 -3.99 12.31 -21.48
C SER A 87 -5.51 12.32 -21.24
N SER A 88 -5.94 11.92 -20.03
CA SER A 88 -7.31 12.19 -19.56
C SER A 88 -7.68 13.66 -19.82
N GLY A 89 -8.90 13.89 -20.27
CA GLY A 89 -9.39 15.22 -20.67
C GLY A 89 -9.07 15.61 -22.12
N THR A 90 -8.32 14.81 -22.89
CA THR A 90 -8.08 15.09 -24.31
C THR A 90 -9.35 14.94 -25.11
N SER A 91 -9.70 16.00 -25.88
CA SER A 91 -10.79 15.93 -26.85
C SER A 91 -10.34 15.18 -28.10
N PHE A 92 -11.19 14.33 -28.64
CA PHE A 92 -10.95 13.58 -29.87
C PHE A 92 -12.25 13.45 -30.68
N THR A 93 -12.14 13.10 -31.95
CA THR A 93 -13.29 12.88 -32.84
C THR A 93 -13.30 11.43 -33.30
N VAL A 94 -14.44 10.76 -33.15
CA VAL A 94 -14.70 9.43 -33.70
C VAL A 94 -15.36 9.59 -35.06
N THR A 95 -14.75 9.00 -36.08
CA THR A 95 -15.28 9.03 -37.47
C THR A 95 -15.41 7.61 -38.00
N GLY A 96 -16.41 7.39 -38.83
CA GLY A 96 -16.62 6.12 -39.51
C GLY A 96 -17.63 6.15 -40.62
N GLU A 97 -17.66 5.09 -41.43
CA GLU A 97 -18.56 4.93 -42.58
C GLU A 97 -19.17 3.53 -42.61
N GLY A 98 -20.28 3.36 -43.31
CA GLY A 98 -20.98 2.09 -43.45
C GLY A 98 -21.71 1.66 -42.21
N LEU A 99 -22.10 2.61 -41.38
CA LEU A 99 -22.96 2.42 -40.21
C LEU A 99 -24.44 2.45 -40.61
N PRO A 100 -25.38 1.96 -39.76
CA PRO A 100 -26.82 2.09 -40.02
C PRO A 100 -27.22 3.54 -40.23
N ALA A 101 -27.68 3.86 -41.48
CA ALA A 101 -28.03 5.21 -41.90
C ALA A 101 -29.27 5.78 -41.16
N ASP A 102 -29.31 7.11 -41.01
CA ASP A 102 -30.40 7.86 -40.35
C ASP A 102 -30.77 7.33 -38.99
N LYS A 103 -29.77 7.00 -38.19
CA LYS A 103 -29.98 6.47 -36.83
C LYS A 103 -29.18 7.25 -35.77
N ASP A 104 -29.77 7.36 -34.59
CA ASP A 104 -29.04 7.86 -33.44
C ASP A 104 -28.09 6.76 -32.90
N ALA A 105 -26.87 7.18 -32.65
CA ALA A 105 -25.81 6.33 -32.11
C ALA A 105 -25.37 6.87 -30.75
N GLU A 106 -24.94 5.99 -29.88
CA GLU A 106 -24.32 6.32 -28.62
C GLU A 106 -22.87 5.83 -28.62
N ILE A 107 -21.97 6.67 -28.12
CA ILE A 107 -20.53 6.38 -28.08
C ILE A 107 -20.20 5.93 -26.66
N PHE A 108 -19.55 4.78 -26.56
CA PHE A 108 -19.16 4.20 -25.29
C PHE A 108 -17.66 4.03 -25.20
N TRP A 109 -17.14 4.30 -24.03
CA TRP A 109 -15.79 4.01 -23.61
C TRP A 109 -15.78 2.73 -22.80
N SER A 110 -14.88 1.80 -23.12
CA SER A 110 -14.60 0.62 -22.30
C SER A 110 -13.53 0.95 -21.28
N GLY A 111 -13.94 1.16 -20.05
CA GLY A 111 -13.06 1.43 -18.92
C GLY A 111 -12.99 0.25 -17.96
N VAL A 112 -12.33 0.47 -16.84
CA VAL A 112 -12.13 -0.54 -15.78
C VAL A 112 -12.35 0.11 -14.42
N ASP A 113 -13.01 -0.60 -13.49
CA ASP A 113 -13.06 -0.25 -12.08
C ASP A 113 -12.08 -1.13 -11.32
N GLY A 114 -11.14 -0.50 -10.62
CA GLY A 114 -10.18 -1.19 -9.76
C GLY A 114 -10.62 -1.24 -8.30
N SER A 115 -10.34 -2.33 -7.64
CA SER A 115 -10.57 -2.51 -6.21
C SER A 115 -9.51 -3.42 -5.58
N TRP A 116 -9.31 -3.24 -4.28
CA TRP A 116 -8.52 -4.13 -3.47
C TRP A 116 -9.41 -5.26 -2.95
N ASP A 117 -9.09 -6.50 -3.29
CA ASP A 117 -9.74 -7.68 -2.71
C ASP A 117 -9.04 -8.02 -1.40
N THR A 118 -9.80 -7.91 -0.32
CA THR A 118 -9.34 -8.14 1.04
C THR A 118 -10.29 -9.09 1.77
N THR A 119 -9.76 -10.01 2.53
CA THR A 119 -10.54 -10.78 3.50
C THR A 119 -10.62 -9.97 4.78
N ALA A 120 -11.83 -9.68 5.25
CA ALA A 120 -12.06 -8.92 6.47
C ALA A 120 -12.89 -9.72 7.46
N SER A 121 -12.26 -10.20 8.52
CA SER A 121 -12.90 -10.68 9.74
C SER A 121 -12.21 -10.04 10.94
N PRO A 122 -12.81 -10.02 12.14
CA PRO A 122 -12.15 -9.46 13.32
C PRO A 122 -10.77 -10.06 13.59
N GLU A 123 -10.59 -11.32 13.23
CA GLU A 123 -9.37 -12.08 13.49
C GLU A 123 -8.37 -12.02 12.36
N ASN A 124 -8.83 -11.71 11.15
CA ASN A 124 -8.01 -11.90 9.97
C ASN A 124 -8.35 -10.89 8.86
N ILE A 125 -7.53 -9.86 8.73
CA ILE A 125 -7.62 -8.92 7.63
C ILE A 125 -6.40 -9.13 6.74
N GLN A 126 -6.65 -9.63 5.54
CA GLN A 126 -5.64 -10.03 4.58
C GLN A 126 -5.83 -9.32 3.24
N PHE A 127 -4.74 -8.99 2.61
CA PHE A 127 -4.70 -8.60 1.21
C PHE A 127 -4.62 -9.86 0.33
N ASN A 128 -5.56 -10.01 -0.58
CA ASN A 128 -5.60 -11.14 -1.51
C ASN A 128 -5.03 -10.75 -2.87
N LYS A 129 -5.62 -9.74 -3.53
CA LYS A 129 -5.23 -9.30 -4.87
C LYS A 129 -5.84 -7.95 -5.23
N ARG A 130 -5.44 -7.43 -6.39
CA ARG A 130 -6.14 -6.36 -7.09
C ARG A 130 -7.19 -6.98 -8.01
N VAL A 131 -8.35 -6.36 -8.08
CA VAL A 131 -9.45 -6.80 -8.95
C VAL A 131 -9.81 -5.67 -9.89
N PHE A 132 -9.88 -5.96 -11.17
CA PHE A 132 -10.29 -5.02 -12.19
C PHE A 132 -11.53 -5.59 -12.88
N LYS A 133 -12.60 -4.78 -12.95
CA LYS A 133 -13.87 -5.15 -13.57
C LYS A 133 -14.17 -4.20 -14.72
N ASP A 134 -14.58 -4.75 -15.85
CA ASP A 134 -14.96 -3.95 -17.01
C ASP A 134 -16.09 -2.99 -16.66
N ARG A 135 -15.97 -1.78 -17.18
CA ARG A 135 -16.90 -0.67 -17.04
C ARG A 135 -17.20 -0.08 -18.40
N ARG A 136 -18.45 0.27 -18.64
CA ARG A 136 -18.87 0.95 -19.86
C ARG A 136 -19.38 2.35 -19.52
N ILE A 137 -18.80 3.38 -20.16
CA ILE A 137 -19.10 4.79 -19.89
C ILE A 137 -19.65 5.40 -21.17
N SER A 138 -20.82 6.03 -21.10
CA SER A 138 -21.34 6.82 -22.22
C SER A 138 -20.53 8.10 -22.38
N LEU A 139 -19.97 8.33 -23.57
CA LEU A 139 -19.28 9.57 -23.93
C LEU A 139 -20.21 10.58 -24.60
N GLY A 140 -21.43 10.19 -24.93
CA GLY A 140 -22.41 11.03 -25.59
C GLY A 140 -23.11 10.35 -26.76
N LYS A 141 -24.00 11.11 -27.39
CA LYS A 141 -24.81 10.67 -28.54
C LYS A 141 -24.46 11.46 -29.80
N ALA A 142 -24.61 10.83 -30.94
CA ALA A 142 -24.42 11.42 -32.25
C ALA A 142 -25.41 10.82 -33.25
N HIS A 143 -25.62 11.48 -34.36
CA HIS A 143 -26.46 10.99 -35.44
C HIS A 143 -25.61 10.45 -36.60
N VAL A 144 -25.93 9.27 -37.10
CA VAL A 144 -25.37 8.70 -38.31
C VAL A 144 -26.17 9.28 -39.51
N ASP A 145 -25.49 9.92 -40.44
CA ASP A 145 -26.15 10.54 -41.59
C ASP A 145 -26.79 9.54 -42.57
N ALA A 146 -27.53 10.06 -43.56
CA ALA A 146 -28.18 9.23 -44.59
C ALA A 146 -27.21 8.41 -45.44
N GLY A 147 -25.91 8.79 -45.47
CA GLY A 147 -24.85 8.05 -46.16
C GLY A 147 -24.17 7.01 -45.26
N GLY A 148 -24.65 6.80 -44.03
CA GLY A 148 -24.04 5.89 -43.07
C GLY A 148 -22.72 6.38 -42.49
N LYS A 149 -22.47 7.71 -42.47
CA LYS A 149 -21.27 8.32 -41.91
C LYS A 149 -21.54 8.86 -40.53
N LEU A 150 -20.54 8.72 -39.66
CA LEU A 150 -20.53 9.28 -38.30
C LEU A 150 -19.34 10.23 -38.14
N SER A 151 -19.57 11.37 -37.48
CA SER A 151 -18.53 12.23 -36.95
C SER A 151 -18.99 12.75 -35.60
N ALA A 152 -18.31 12.34 -34.53
CA ALA A 152 -18.71 12.65 -33.15
C ALA A 152 -17.51 13.05 -32.30
N SER A 153 -17.64 14.18 -31.62
CA SER A 153 -16.63 14.64 -30.67
C SER A 153 -16.86 14.00 -29.28
N ALA A 154 -15.78 13.60 -28.65
CA ALA A 154 -15.78 13.03 -27.31
C ALA A 154 -14.57 13.52 -26.50
N VAL A 155 -14.57 13.26 -25.20
CA VAL A 155 -13.46 13.58 -24.31
C VAL A 155 -13.02 12.31 -23.60
N ALA A 156 -11.72 12.02 -23.59
CA ALA A 156 -11.14 10.90 -22.88
C ALA A 156 -11.42 11.05 -21.36
N PRO A 157 -12.13 10.11 -20.73
CA PRO A 157 -12.46 10.20 -19.31
C PRO A 157 -11.20 10.08 -18.44
N ASP A 158 -11.35 10.41 -17.15
CA ASP A 158 -10.33 10.06 -16.17
C ASP A 158 -10.41 8.54 -15.91
N ASP A 159 -9.40 7.83 -16.43
CA ASP A 159 -9.35 6.37 -16.41
C ASP A 159 -7.89 5.89 -16.43
N PHE A 160 -7.71 4.58 -16.30
CA PHE A 160 -6.40 3.94 -16.41
C PHE A 160 -5.69 4.27 -17.72
N GLY A 161 -4.38 4.15 -17.72
CA GLY A 161 -3.57 4.24 -18.93
C GLY A 161 -3.78 3.05 -19.87
N GLU A 162 -3.07 3.06 -20.99
CA GLU A 162 -3.12 2.06 -22.06
C GLU A 162 -4.27 2.28 -23.04
N VAL A 163 -4.59 1.25 -23.83
CA VAL A 163 -5.58 1.37 -24.90
C VAL A 163 -6.95 0.97 -24.43
N HIS A 164 -7.90 1.88 -24.57
CA HIS A 164 -9.32 1.64 -24.31
C HIS A 164 -10.07 1.46 -25.62
N ASP A 165 -10.97 0.49 -25.66
CA ASP A 165 -11.90 0.35 -26.78
C ASP A 165 -12.99 1.43 -26.70
N ILE A 166 -13.32 1.96 -27.86
CA ILE A 166 -14.44 2.87 -28.04
C ILE A 166 -15.45 2.19 -28.96
N PHE A 167 -16.66 2.00 -28.48
CA PHE A 167 -17.75 1.40 -29.23
C PHE A 167 -18.76 2.46 -29.66
N VAL A 168 -19.30 2.29 -30.85
CA VAL A 168 -20.47 3.02 -31.33
C VAL A 168 -21.63 2.05 -31.39
N ALA A 169 -22.70 2.34 -30.66
CA ALA A 169 -23.90 1.52 -30.59
C ALA A 169 -25.10 2.23 -31.23
N VAL A 170 -25.89 1.50 -32.00
CA VAL A 170 -27.16 1.92 -32.59
C VAL A 170 -28.26 1.00 -32.09
N ALA A 171 -29.33 1.56 -31.56
CA ALA A 171 -30.43 0.81 -30.93
C ALA A 171 -29.98 -0.21 -29.86
N GLY A 172 -28.92 0.15 -29.12
CA GLY A 172 -28.35 -0.71 -28.05
C GLY A 172 -27.38 -1.79 -28.54
N GLU A 173 -27.14 -1.90 -29.85
CA GLU A 173 -26.24 -2.88 -30.46
C GLU A 173 -24.95 -2.22 -30.94
N ASP A 174 -23.78 -2.77 -30.55
CA ASP A 174 -22.50 -2.29 -31.05
C ASP A 174 -22.39 -2.53 -32.56
N VAL A 175 -22.10 -1.47 -33.32
CA VAL A 175 -22.00 -1.50 -34.77
C VAL A 175 -20.61 -1.10 -35.27
N GLY A 176 -19.81 -0.43 -34.46
CA GLY A 176 -18.46 -0.03 -34.78
C GLY A 176 -17.54 0.08 -33.59
N ARG A 177 -16.22 0.00 -33.82
CA ARG A 177 -15.18 0.04 -32.80
C ARG A 177 -13.96 0.82 -33.29
N THR A 178 -13.34 1.55 -32.36
CA THR A 178 -12.00 2.13 -32.49
C THR A 178 -11.29 2.06 -31.13
N GLY A 179 -10.10 2.64 -31.02
CA GLY A 179 -9.37 2.68 -29.76
C GLY A 179 -8.81 4.08 -29.49
N PHE A 180 -8.58 4.37 -28.22
CA PHE A 180 -7.86 5.55 -27.75
C PHE A 180 -6.87 5.14 -26.66
N ARG A 181 -5.63 5.63 -26.74
CA ARG A 181 -4.60 5.36 -25.75
C ARG A 181 -4.50 6.51 -24.76
N ILE A 182 -4.79 6.26 -23.49
CA ILE A 182 -4.47 7.20 -22.41
C ILE A 182 -2.97 7.14 -22.13
N MET A 183 -2.31 8.29 -22.33
CA MET A 183 -0.88 8.46 -22.10
C MET A 183 -0.61 8.80 -20.63
N ARG A 184 0.38 8.13 -20.07
CA ARG A 184 0.83 8.42 -18.72
C ARG A 184 1.51 9.79 -18.65
N LYS A 185 1.24 10.53 -17.57
CA LYS A 185 1.89 11.80 -17.26
C LYS A 185 2.35 11.80 -15.82
N VAL A 186 3.57 12.26 -15.59
CA VAL A 186 4.15 12.39 -14.25
C VAL A 186 4.60 13.83 -14.04
N THR A 187 4.30 14.39 -12.87
CA THR A 187 4.71 15.73 -12.45
C THR A 187 5.09 15.72 -10.98
N ILE A 188 6.00 16.61 -10.59
CA ILE A 188 6.29 16.92 -9.18
C ILE A 188 5.90 18.34 -8.83
N SER A 189 5.57 18.57 -7.57
CA SER A 189 5.28 19.91 -7.05
C SER A 189 5.56 19.95 -5.54
N PRO A 190 6.31 20.97 -5.05
CA PRO A 190 7.09 21.94 -5.81
C PRO A 190 8.30 21.28 -6.51
N GLU A 191 8.96 22.04 -7.42
CA GLU A 191 10.21 21.62 -8.08
C GLU A 191 11.47 22.08 -7.32
N SER A 192 11.29 22.88 -6.29
CA SER A 192 12.39 23.34 -5.43
C SER A 192 11.91 23.67 -4.02
N GLY A 193 12.85 23.64 -3.06
CA GLY A 193 12.59 24.00 -1.67
C GLY A 193 13.70 23.55 -0.73
N PRO A 194 13.64 23.92 0.55
CA PRO A 194 14.59 23.48 1.56
C PRO A 194 14.42 22.01 1.94
N ILE A 195 15.36 21.51 2.74
CA ILE A 195 15.27 20.16 3.31
C ILE A 195 13.94 19.97 4.05
N GLY A 196 13.33 18.79 3.89
CA GLY A 196 12.02 18.45 4.47
C GLY A 196 10.82 18.96 3.68
N THR A 197 11.01 19.73 2.60
CA THR A 197 9.90 20.14 1.71
C THR A 197 9.13 18.92 1.22
N PRO A 198 7.80 18.83 1.43
CA PRO A 198 7.00 17.78 0.85
C PRO A 198 6.96 17.90 -0.69
N ILE A 199 7.35 16.85 -1.37
CA ILE A 199 7.34 16.75 -2.85
C ILE A 199 6.19 15.82 -3.23
N SER A 200 5.14 16.38 -3.82
CA SER A 200 4.03 15.61 -4.37
C SER A 200 4.40 15.09 -5.76
N ILE A 201 4.38 13.79 -5.93
CA ILE A 201 4.58 13.10 -7.23
C ILE A 201 3.19 12.72 -7.73
N LYS A 202 2.64 13.48 -8.68
CA LYS A 202 1.34 13.19 -9.28
C LYS A 202 1.51 12.42 -10.57
N ILE A 203 0.80 11.30 -10.66
CA ILE A 203 0.80 10.42 -11.82
C ILE A 203 -0.63 10.26 -12.32
N THR A 204 -0.82 10.32 -13.64
CA THR A 204 -2.08 9.99 -14.31
C THR A 204 -1.80 8.98 -15.41
N GLY A 205 -2.78 8.13 -15.72
CA GLY A 205 -2.66 7.13 -16.78
C GLY A 205 -1.78 5.93 -16.38
N LEU A 206 -1.73 5.56 -15.10
CA LEU A 206 -1.25 4.24 -14.70
C LEU A 206 -2.20 3.17 -15.26
N GLY A 207 -1.66 2.10 -15.83
CA GLY A 207 -2.47 1.02 -16.40
C GLY A 207 -3.10 0.12 -15.34
N TRP A 208 -3.87 -0.89 -15.78
CA TRP A 208 -4.52 -1.85 -14.87
C TRP A 208 -3.86 -3.24 -14.84
N SER A 209 -2.79 -3.47 -15.57
CA SER A 209 -2.02 -4.71 -15.45
C SER A 209 -1.13 -4.69 -14.21
N GLN A 210 -0.70 -5.85 -13.76
CA GLN A 210 0.18 -5.95 -12.59
C GLN A 210 1.53 -5.25 -12.77
N TYR A 211 1.97 -5.05 -14.02
CA TYR A 211 3.24 -4.37 -14.34
C TYR A 211 3.08 -2.87 -14.56
N THR A 212 1.86 -2.38 -14.73
CA THR A 212 1.60 -1.00 -15.13
C THR A 212 0.84 -0.18 -14.09
N ASN A 213 0.23 -0.85 -13.10
CA ASN A 213 -0.55 -0.19 -12.05
C ASN A 213 0.29 0.28 -10.86
N THR A 214 1.33 -0.47 -10.49
CA THR A 214 2.23 -0.13 -9.40
C THR A 214 3.60 0.20 -9.94
N ILE A 215 4.14 1.32 -9.51
CA ILE A 215 5.45 1.83 -9.94
C ILE A 215 6.36 2.07 -8.74
N SER A 216 7.66 1.98 -8.97
CA SER A 216 8.69 2.25 -7.99
C SER A 216 9.17 3.68 -8.08
N VAL A 217 9.46 4.29 -6.95
CA VAL A 217 10.06 5.62 -6.83
C VAL A 217 11.46 5.48 -6.25
N ARG A 218 12.44 6.07 -6.93
CA ARG A 218 13.80 6.22 -6.42
C ARG A 218 14.13 7.70 -6.24
N TYR A 219 14.90 8.00 -5.22
CA TYR A 219 15.48 9.31 -4.96
C TYR A 219 17.00 9.17 -4.92
N ASP A 220 17.71 9.86 -5.81
CA ASP A 220 19.17 9.73 -5.98
C ASP A 220 19.65 8.26 -6.07
N ASN A 221 18.96 7.47 -6.91
CA ASN A 221 19.16 6.04 -7.13
C ASN A 221 18.77 5.12 -5.95
N MET A 222 18.34 5.63 -4.80
CA MET A 222 17.90 4.82 -3.67
C MET A 222 16.40 4.54 -3.76
N PRO A 223 15.95 3.29 -3.58
CA PRO A 223 14.53 2.97 -3.50
C PRO A 223 13.87 3.72 -2.33
N VAL A 224 12.75 4.37 -2.59
CA VAL A 224 11.96 5.06 -1.57
C VAL A 224 10.73 4.25 -1.19
N GLY A 225 9.97 3.83 -2.20
CA GLY A 225 8.72 3.11 -2.04
C GLY A 225 7.95 3.03 -3.35
N ILE A 226 6.66 2.76 -3.25
CA ILE A 226 5.78 2.51 -4.39
C ILE A 226 4.59 3.47 -4.43
N ILE A 227 4.11 3.72 -5.64
CA ILE A 227 2.85 4.39 -5.92
C ILE A 227 1.96 3.41 -6.69
N SER A 228 0.73 3.21 -6.22
CA SER A 228 -0.33 2.47 -6.90
C SER A 228 -1.52 3.37 -7.18
N ALA A 229 -2.39 2.97 -8.10
CA ALA A 229 -3.61 3.68 -8.46
C ALA A 229 -4.74 2.71 -8.79
N VAL A 230 -5.01 1.78 -7.87
CA VAL A 230 -6.01 0.72 -8.08
C VAL A 230 -7.42 1.28 -8.02
N THR A 231 -7.76 1.99 -6.93
CA THR A 231 -9.11 2.52 -6.67
C THR A 231 -9.34 3.89 -7.30
N THR A 232 -8.30 4.49 -7.81
CA THR A 232 -8.27 5.88 -8.30
C THR A 232 -8.18 5.99 -9.82
N HIS A 233 -8.56 4.94 -10.54
CA HIS A 233 -8.61 4.88 -12.01
C HIS A 233 -7.31 5.34 -12.69
N GLY A 234 -6.17 4.87 -12.19
CA GLY A 234 -4.87 5.19 -12.78
C GLY A 234 -4.28 6.56 -12.42
N THR A 235 -4.92 7.30 -11.51
CA THR A 235 -4.43 8.60 -11.01
C THR A 235 -4.05 8.48 -9.55
N ALA A 236 -2.80 8.82 -9.19
CA ALA A 236 -2.34 8.78 -7.82
C ALA A 236 -1.34 9.90 -7.49
N THR A 237 -1.25 10.23 -6.21
CA THR A 237 -0.29 11.17 -5.66
C THR A 237 0.53 10.53 -4.54
N GLY A 238 1.81 10.29 -4.81
CA GLY A 238 2.77 9.92 -3.77
C GLY A 238 3.44 11.15 -3.17
N VAL A 239 3.82 11.10 -1.90
CA VAL A 239 4.52 12.21 -1.25
C VAL A 239 5.80 11.70 -0.60
N ILE A 240 6.94 12.30 -1.00
CA ILE A 240 8.26 12.15 -0.37
C ILE A 240 8.73 13.49 0.16
N ARG A 241 9.89 13.56 0.80
CA ARG A 241 10.47 14.83 1.26
C ARG A 241 11.80 15.12 0.57
N ALA A 242 12.11 16.40 0.38
CA ALA A 242 13.45 16.83 -0.04
C ALA A 242 14.48 16.43 1.03
N ALA A 243 15.47 15.62 0.68
CA ALA A 243 16.48 15.09 1.58
C ALA A 243 17.88 15.20 0.96
N GLY A 244 18.92 15.28 1.79
CA GLY A 244 20.31 15.36 1.35
C GLY A 244 20.92 16.75 1.44
N THR A 245 21.83 17.10 0.54
CA THR A 245 22.53 18.39 0.50
C THR A 245 21.89 19.34 -0.49
N SER A 246 22.12 20.66 -0.35
CA SER A 246 21.65 21.62 -1.36
C SER A 246 22.18 21.29 -2.76
N GLY A 247 21.32 21.48 -3.76
CA GLY A 247 21.63 21.14 -5.14
C GLY A 247 20.51 20.38 -5.85
N LYS A 248 20.85 19.73 -6.96
CA LYS A 248 19.90 18.95 -7.76
C LYS A 248 19.83 17.52 -7.26
N HIS A 249 18.61 17.04 -7.03
CA HIS A 249 18.28 15.68 -6.69
C HIS A 249 17.41 15.06 -7.80
N VAL A 250 17.61 13.80 -8.08
CA VAL A 250 16.92 13.08 -9.14
C VAL A 250 15.84 12.18 -8.55
N ILE A 251 14.64 12.29 -9.10
CA ILE A 251 13.51 11.42 -8.77
C ILE A 251 13.21 10.58 -10.01
N ASP A 252 13.54 9.29 -9.95
CA ASP A 252 13.22 8.34 -11.00
C ASP A 252 11.90 7.62 -10.67
N ILE A 253 11.05 7.51 -11.68
CA ILE A 253 9.78 6.78 -11.63
C ILE A 253 9.91 5.60 -12.59
N ASP A 254 10.09 4.43 -12.03
CA ASP A 254 10.43 3.24 -12.80
C ASP A 254 9.29 2.22 -12.81
N HIS A 255 9.19 1.50 -13.90
CA HIS A 255 8.41 0.26 -13.93
C HIS A 255 9.16 -0.80 -13.14
N GLY A 256 8.42 -1.52 -12.33
CA GLY A 256 8.99 -2.59 -11.55
C GLY A 256 8.28 -3.91 -11.77
N ALA A 257 9.04 -5.00 -11.72
CA ALA A 257 8.45 -6.29 -11.48
C ALA A 257 8.24 -6.43 -9.95
N ARG A 258 6.99 -6.57 -9.52
CA ARG A 258 6.66 -6.77 -8.11
C ARG A 258 7.14 -5.62 -7.19
N SER A 259 6.94 -4.40 -7.62
CA SER A 259 7.29 -3.17 -6.89
C SER A 259 8.79 -2.86 -6.78
N VAL A 260 9.68 -3.72 -7.26
CA VAL A 260 11.12 -3.46 -7.31
C VAL A 260 11.49 -2.90 -8.67
N PRO A 261 12.31 -1.83 -8.76
CA PRO A 261 12.75 -1.27 -10.04
C PRO A 261 13.44 -2.34 -10.90
N PHE A 262 13.01 -2.47 -12.15
CA PHE A 262 13.64 -3.37 -13.11
C PHE A 262 14.56 -2.57 -14.03
N LEU A 263 15.86 -2.67 -13.79
CA LEU A 263 16.86 -1.77 -14.39
C LEU A 263 17.31 -2.18 -15.81
N ASN A 264 17.05 -3.44 -16.21
CA ASN A 264 17.41 -3.88 -17.57
C ASN A 264 16.25 -3.62 -18.56
N ASN A 265 16.21 -2.43 -19.12
CA ASN A 265 15.15 -2.02 -20.06
C ASN A 265 15.10 -2.87 -21.34
N GLN A 266 16.19 -3.57 -21.72
CA GLN A 266 16.21 -4.46 -22.89
C GLN A 266 15.36 -5.72 -22.69
N GLN A 267 15.14 -6.13 -21.44
CA GLN A 267 14.32 -7.30 -21.08
C GLN A 267 13.00 -6.93 -20.38
N SER A 268 12.69 -5.65 -20.27
CA SER A 268 11.48 -5.22 -19.59
C SER A 268 10.24 -5.65 -20.38
N GLY A 269 9.29 -6.29 -19.73
CA GLY A 269 7.96 -6.57 -20.28
C GLY A 269 7.15 -5.28 -20.57
N THR A 270 7.62 -4.13 -20.09
CA THR A 270 7.02 -2.81 -20.27
C THR A 270 7.94 -1.85 -21.01
N ALA A 271 8.85 -2.37 -21.83
CA ALA A 271 9.87 -1.58 -22.56
C ALA A 271 9.31 -0.42 -23.41
N ASN A 272 8.03 -0.50 -23.81
CA ASN A 272 7.36 0.56 -24.58
C ASN A 272 6.72 1.64 -23.70
N ILE A 273 6.83 1.53 -22.40
CA ILE A 273 6.33 2.52 -21.45
C ILE A 273 7.54 3.27 -20.90
N PRO A 274 7.67 4.59 -21.17
CA PRO A 274 8.84 5.33 -20.73
C PRO A 274 8.89 5.46 -19.21
N ASP A 275 10.09 5.39 -18.67
CA ASP A 275 10.39 5.82 -17.30
C ASP A 275 10.52 7.35 -17.27
N TRP A 276 10.24 7.94 -16.12
CA TRP A 276 10.38 9.39 -15.95
C TRP A 276 11.52 9.69 -15.00
N ARG A 277 12.29 10.70 -15.39
CA ARG A 277 13.32 11.29 -14.57
C ARG A 277 12.99 12.76 -14.33
N LEU A 278 12.75 13.09 -13.08
CA LEU A 278 12.40 14.43 -12.62
C LEU A 278 13.54 14.98 -11.77
N VAL A 279 13.65 16.30 -11.70
CA VAL A 279 14.69 16.97 -10.93
C VAL A 279 14.04 17.88 -9.91
N PHE A 280 14.41 17.71 -8.65
CA PHE A 280 14.10 18.65 -7.58
C PHE A 280 15.36 19.45 -7.22
N THR A 281 15.24 20.77 -7.02
CA THR A 281 16.35 21.61 -6.61
C THR A 281 16.23 21.97 -5.13
N MET A 282 17.09 21.38 -4.30
CA MET A 282 17.09 21.68 -2.87
C MET A 282 17.87 22.98 -2.59
N THR A 283 17.22 23.88 -1.85
CA THR A 283 17.81 25.16 -1.43
C THR A 283 18.60 25.00 -0.13
N ASP A 284 19.48 25.96 0.16
CA ASP A 284 20.38 25.91 1.32
C ASP A 284 19.72 26.53 2.58
N ASP A 285 18.53 26.05 2.95
CA ASP A 285 17.89 26.35 4.23
C ASP A 285 18.10 25.18 5.19
N LYS A 286 18.69 25.44 6.36
CA LYS A 286 19.06 24.45 7.36
C LYS A 286 18.09 24.40 8.54
N THR A 287 16.87 24.89 8.36
CA THR A 287 15.83 24.81 9.40
C THR A 287 15.40 23.35 9.57
N VAL A 288 15.53 22.83 10.78
CA VAL A 288 15.10 21.45 11.11
C VAL A 288 13.58 21.37 10.94
N PRO A 289 13.05 20.52 10.05
CA PRO A 289 11.61 20.34 9.89
C PRO A 289 11.00 19.80 11.19
N PRO A 290 9.83 20.29 11.60
CA PRO A 290 9.14 19.74 12.76
C PRO A 290 8.70 18.30 12.49
N GLY A 291 8.63 17.49 13.53
CA GLY A 291 7.98 16.19 13.47
C GLY A 291 6.48 16.36 13.22
N VAL A 292 5.94 15.62 12.26
CA VAL A 292 4.51 15.67 11.92
C VAL A 292 3.93 14.27 11.72
N THR A 293 2.63 14.15 11.95
CA THR A 293 1.83 12.97 11.62
C THR A 293 0.88 13.35 10.50
N GLU A 294 0.98 12.65 9.37
CA GLU A 294 0.11 12.85 8.21
C GLU A 294 -0.90 11.70 8.12
N TRP A 295 -2.18 12.04 8.18
CA TRP A 295 -3.27 11.06 8.07
C TRP A 295 -3.74 10.88 6.63
N PRO A 296 -4.32 9.71 6.29
CA PRO A 296 -4.95 9.53 5.00
C PRO A 296 -6.18 10.45 4.86
N ASP A 297 -6.39 10.98 3.66
CA ASP A 297 -7.58 11.75 3.32
C ASP A 297 -8.71 10.82 2.88
N VAL A 298 -9.46 10.31 3.87
CA VAL A 298 -10.57 9.39 3.63
C VAL A 298 -11.74 10.02 2.86
N SER A 299 -11.78 11.35 2.73
CA SER A 299 -12.84 12.04 1.96
C SER A 299 -12.75 11.75 0.47
N ARG A 300 -11.55 11.40 -0.02
CA ARG A 300 -11.29 11.05 -1.43
C ARG A 300 -11.55 9.58 -1.76
N VAL A 301 -11.67 8.74 -0.75
CA VAL A 301 -11.96 7.32 -0.95
C VAL A 301 -13.44 7.17 -1.28
N ALA A 302 -13.74 6.78 -2.52
CA ALA A 302 -15.11 6.57 -2.97
C ALA A 302 -15.82 5.57 -2.02
N LYS A 303 -16.76 6.08 -1.22
CA LYS A 303 -17.56 5.33 -0.25
C LYS A 303 -16.73 4.32 0.52
N VAL A 304 -16.02 4.79 1.53
CA VAL A 304 -15.58 3.94 2.63
C VAL A 304 -16.87 3.33 3.21
N THR A 305 -17.26 2.18 2.71
CA THR A 305 -18.15 1.31 3.47
C THR A 305 -17.32 0.98 4.70
N THR A 306 -17.71 1.53 5.84
CA THR A 306 -17.10 1.22 7.13
C THR A 306 -17.27 -0.27 7.36
N ALA A 307 -16.34 -1.04 6.84
CA ALA A 307 -16.19 -2.45 7.17
C ALA A 307 -15.39 -2.55 8.48
N ALA A 308 -15.75 -1.74 9.46
CA ALA A 308 -15.37 -2.01 10.82
C ALA A 308 -15.81 -3.44 11.15
N PRO A 309 -15.02 -4.20 11.90
CA PRO A 309 -15.43 -5.53 12.34
C PRO A 309 -16.82 -5.45 12.97
N THR A 310 -17.77 -6.10 12.37
CA THR A 310 -19.17 -5.98 12.79
C THR A 310 -19.48 -6.83 14.01
N SER A 311 -18.66 -7.86 14.27
CA SER A 311 -18.82 -8.72 15.44
C SER A 311 -17.51 -9.44 15.79
N ALA A 312 -17.18 -9.48 17.08
CA ALA A 312 -16.13 -10.33 17.65
C ALA A 312 -16.71 -11.60 18.30
N SER A 313 -18.03 -11.73 18.34
CA SER A 313 -18.72 -12.85 18.98
C SER A 313 -19.12 -13.91 17.95
N ALA A 314 -18.94 -15.17 18.32
CA ALA A 314 -19.37 -16.30 17.49
C ALA A 314 -20.91 -16.33 17.28
N LYS A 315 -21.65 -15.62 18.15
CA LYS A 315 -23.10 -15.42 18.04
C LYS A 315 -23.38 -13.93 17.97
N PRO A 316 -24.26 -13.46 17.09
CA PRO A 316 -24.65 -12.06 17.04
C PRO A 316 -25.25 -11.63 18.40
N PRO A 317 -25.12 -10.32 18.74
CA PRO A 317 -25.74 -9.77 19.94
C PRO A 317 -27.23 -10.09 20.01
N THR A 318 -27.72 -10.40 21.22
CA THR A 318 -29.13 -10.70 21.46
C THR A 318 -29.87 -9.47 21.96
N GLY A 319 -31.08 -9.23 21.42
CA GLY A 319 -31.94 -8.11 21.83
C GLY A 319 -31.87 -6.88 20.94
N ASN A 320 -32.46 -5.78 21.40
CA ASN A 320 -32.61 -4.51 20.69
C ASN A 320 -31.67 -3.42 21.20
N ALA A 321 -30.66 -3.77 21.99
CA ALA A 321 -29.72 -2.82 22.56
C ALA A 321 -28.93 -2.12 21.45
N LYS A 322 -28.78 -0.81 21.58
CA LYS A 322 -27.94 0.02 20.72
C LYS A 322 -26.80 0.58 21.54
N ALA A 323 -25.61 0.52 21.01
CA ALA A 323 -24.42 1.07 21.67
C ALA A 323 -23.67 2.02 20.75
N SER A 324 -22.94 2.96 21.35
CA SER A 324 -22.04 3.89 20.65
C SER A 324 -20.85 4.28 21.52
N LEU A 325 -19.79 4.75 20.86
CA LEU A 325 -18.60 5.32 21.48
C LEU A 325 -18.38 6.75 20.97
N THR A 326 -18.03 7.65 21.86
CA THR A 326 -17.77 9.05 21.52
C THR A 326 -16.54 9.57 22.28
N PRO A 327 -15.42 9.82 21.57
CA PRO A 327 -15.13 9.47 20.17
C PRO A 327 -15.03 7.95 19.96
N ASN A 328 -15.19 7.47 18.72
CA ASN A 328 -15.03 6.05 18.36
C ASN A 328 -13.64 5.73 17.78
N THR A 329 -12.71 6.66 17.89
CA THR A 329 -11.31 6.53 17.50
C THR A 329 -10.43 7.38 18.40
N GLY A 330 -9.19 6.97 18.57
CA GLY A 330 -8.16 7.70 19.31
C GLY A 330 -6.96 6.82 19.61
N PRO A 331 -5.84 7.41 20.07
CA PRO A 331 -4.66 6.64 20.45
C PRO A 331 -4.91 5.83 21.73
N ILE A 332 -3.98 4.93 22.06
CA ILE A 332 -3.96 4.28 23.35
C ILE A 332 -4.01 5.31 24.50
N LEU A 333 -4.55 4.93 25.64
CA LEU A 333 -4.72 5.76 26.84
C LEU A 333 -5.61 7.01 26.63
N SER A 334 -6.23 7.18 25.47
CA SER A 334 -7.23 8.24 25.26
C SER A 334 -8.54 7.89 25.96
N SER A 335 -9.36 8.92 26.21
CA SER A 335 -10.67 8.74 26.83
C SER A 335 -11.78 8.63 25.78
N THR A 336 -12.77 7.78 26.05
CA THR A 336 -14.01 7.68 25.28
C THR A 336 -15.19 7.43 26.22
N VAL A 337 -16.39 7.75 25.76
CA VAL A 337 -17.63 7.49 26.48
C VAL A 337 -18.41 6.40 25.73
N PHE A 338 -18.63 5.29 26.42
CA PHE A 338 -19.53 4.24 25.95
C PHE A 338 -20.95 4.56 26.42
N THR A 339 -21.91 4.51 25.51
CA THR A 339 -23.34 4.62 25.83
C THR A 339 -24.12 3.47 25.21
N ALA A 340 -25.10 2.97 25.94
CA ALA A 340 -26.02 1.96 25.43
C ALA A 340 -27.46 2.29 25.85
N THR A 341 -28.44 1.86 25.03
CA THR A 341 -29.87 2.01 25.29
C THR A 341 -30.60 0.72 24.90
N GLY A 342 -31.85 0.57 25.39
CA GLY A 342 -32.64 -0.64 25.14
C GLY A 342 -32.18 -1.86 25.92
N LEU A 343 -31.45 -1.64 27.03
CA LEU A 343 -31.03 -2.68 27.95
C LEU A 343 -32.16 -3.05 28.92
N ALA A 344 -32.06 -4.23 29.54
CA ALA A 344 -32.91 -4.59 30.67
C ALA A 344 -32.65 -3.59 31.81
N PRO A 345 -33.73 -2.98 32.41
CA PRO A 345 -33.60 -2.03 33.52
C PRO A 345 -32.92 -2.62 34.75
N ASN A 346 -32.14 -1.78 35.46
CA ASN A 346 -31.48 -2.11 36.72
C ASN A 346 -30.69 -3.42 36.69
N THR A 347 -30.10 -3.72 35.53
CA THR A 347 -29.40 -4.98 35.28
C THR A 347 -27.87 -4.74 35.22
N PRO A 348 -27.05 -5.59 35.88
CA PRO A 348 -25.61 -5.47 35.78
C PRO A 348 -25.09 -5.98 34.42
N PHE A 349 -24.17 -5.22 33.86
CA PHE A 349 -23.45 -5.52 32.60
C PHE A 349 -21.96 -5.38 32.82
N GLU A 350 -21.19 -6.09 32.02
CA GLU A 350 -19.74 -5.97 31.92
C GLU A 350 -19.36 -5.60 30.48
N LEU A 351 -18.48 -4.61 30.34
CA LEU A 351 -17.93 -4.18 29.06
C LEU A 351 -16.55 -4.79 28.86
N PHE A 352 -16.32 -5.35 27.69
CA PHE A 352 -15.04 -5.96 27.30
C PHE A 352 -14.46 -5.25 26.07
N PHE A 353 -13.15 -5.08 26.07
CA PHE A 353 -12.35 -4.69 24.93
C PHE A 353 -11.76 -5.97 24.31
N VAL A 354 -12.12 -6.26 23.06
CA VAL A 354 -11.65 -7.46 22.35
C VAL A 354 -10.35 -7.13 21.65
N THR A 355 -9.31 -7.87 21.91
CA THR A 355 -7.98 -7.68 21.34
C THR A 355 -7.34 -9.02 20.97
N ALA A 356 -6.29 -9.00 20.16
CA ALA A 356 -5.54 -10.19 19.81
C ALA A 356 -4.42 -10.46 20.84
N ARG A 357 -4.25 -11.72 21.21
CA ARG A 357 -3.16 -12.17 22.11
C ARG A 357 -2.49 -13.40 21.52
N GLY A 358 -1.20 -13.53 21.74
CA GLY A 358 -0.43 -14.70 21.34
C GLY A 358 0.88 -14.35 20.66
N ASN A 359 1.30 -15.20 19.74
CA ASN A 359 2.59 -15.11 19.09
C ASN A 359 2.47 -15.48 17.62
N ARG A 360 2.87 -14.59 16.70
CA ARG A 360 2.86 -14.84 15.26
C ARG A 360 3.98 -15.78 14.79
N ALA A 361 4.97 -16.08 15.62
CA ALA A 361 6.00 -17.06 15.28
C ALA A 361 5.45 -18.51 15.29
N ASN A 362 4.27 -18.73 15.85
CA ASN A 362 3.58 -20.01 15.85
C ASN A 362 2.27 -19.91 15.07
N PRO A 363 2.01 -20.77 14.07
CA PRO A 363 0.82 -20.72 13.23
C PRO A 363 -0.53 -20.79 13.96
N SER A 364 -0.56 -21.44 15.10
CA SER A 364 -1.75 -21.55 15.95
C SER A 364 -1.65 -20.69 17.23
N GLY A 365 -0.70 -19.77 17.25
CA GLY A 365 -0.26 -19.15 18.48
C GLY A 365 -1.06 -17.93 18.94
N TRP A 366 -2.08 -17.48 18.22
CA TRP A 366 -2.83 -16.29 18.61
C TRP A 366 -4.34 -16.41 18.35
N GLY A 367 -5.10 -15.61 19.07
CA GLY A 367 -6.54 -15.52 18.93
C GLY A 367 -7.09 -14.28 19.62
N LEU A 368 -8.37 -14.03 19.43
CA LEU A 368 -9.04 -12.93 20.11
C LEU A 368 -9.27 -13.28 21.58
N THR A 369 -9.15 -12.29 22.43
CA THR A 369 -9.39 -12.38 23.89
C THR A 369 -10.12 -11.14 24.39
N ASP A 370 -10.88 -11.32 25.46
CA ASP A 370 -11.66 -10.28 26.11
C ASP A 370 -10.87 -9.68 27.27
N THR A 371 -10.73 -8.37 27.31
CA THR A 371 -10.18 -7.62 28.43
C THR A 371 -11.30 -6.81 29.08
N SER A 372 -11.59 -7.03 30.35
CA SER A 372 -12.64 -6.31 31.07
C SER A 372 -12.31 -4.82 31.17
N MET A 373 -13.26 -3.98 30.76
CA MET A 373 -13.21 -2.52 30.86
C MET A 373 -14.00 -2.00 32.08
N GLY A 374 -14.66 -2.89 32.81
CA GLY A 374 -15.43 -2.58 33.98
C GLY A 374 -16.87 -3.04 33.93
N LYS A 375 -17.54 -2.90 35.07
CA LYS A 375 -18.94 -3.28 35.27
C LYS A 375 -19.77 -2.05 35.58
N ALA A 376 -21.00 -2.04 35.09
CA ALA A 376 -21.99 -1.00 35.40
C ALA A 376 -23.40 -1.56 35.35
N THR A 377 -24.32 -0.91 36.05
CA THR A 377 -25.74 -1.30 36.09
C THR A 377 -26.52 -0.31 35.21
N SER A 378 -27.38 -0.82 34.37
CA SER A 378 -28.29 0.02 33.56
C SER A 378 -29.27 0.81 34.43
N ALA A 379 -29.63 1.99 33.99
CA ALA A 379 -30.65 2.80 34.63
C ALA A 379 -32.04 2.18 34.50
N ALA A 380 -33.02 2.71 35.20
CA ALA A 380 -34.43 2.26 35.16
C ALA A 380 -35.08 2.40 33.77
N ASP A 381 -34.55 3.29 32.93
CA ASP A 381 -34.98 3.49 31.53
C ASP A 381 -34.25 2.58 30.54
N GLY A 382 -33.36 1.68 31.01
CA GLY A 382 -32.57 0.81 30.19
C GLY A 382 -31.37 1.50 29.51
N SER A 383 -30.96 2.67 29.96
CA SER A 383 -29.74 3.34 29.51
C SER A 383 -28.52 2.95 30.34
N LEU A 384 -27.32 3.03 29.74
CA LEU A 384 -26.04 2.82 30.41
C LEU A 384 -25.00 3.80 29.85
N THR A 385 -24.19 4.40 30.73
CA THR A 385 -23.07 5.26 30.33
C THR A 385 -21.83 4.87 31.13
N MET A 386 -20.69 4.72 30.43
CA MET A 386 -19.39 4.41 31.05
C MET A 386 -18.32 5.33 30.47
N ASN A 387 -17.55 5.99 31.35
CA ASN A 387 -16.34 6.70 30.94
C ASN A 387 -15.18 5.71 30.93
N LEU A 388 -14.48 5.63 29.81
CA LEU A 388 -13.47 4.62 29.56
C LEU A 388 -12.14 5.26 29.23
N GLN A 389 -11.06 4.56 29.54
CA GLN A 389 -9.73 4.82 29.00
C GLN A 389 -9.34 3.63 28.12
N ILE A 390 -8.90 3.93 26.89
CA ILE A 390 -8.46 2.92 25.94
C ILE A 390 -7.20 2.25 26.46
N PRO A 391 -7.11 0.92 26.47
CA PRO A 391 -5.93 0.20 26.95
C PRO A 391 -4.66 0.53 26.17
N ASP A 392 -3.48 0.40 26.80
CA ASP A 392 -2.20 0.34 26.11
C ASP A 392 -2.07 -1.04 25.45
N ASP A 393 -2.47 -1.12 24.19
CA ASP A 393 -2.66 -2.37 23.47
C ASP A 393 -2.35 -2.20 21.97
N LEU A 394 -2.56 -3.26 21.20
CA LEU A 394 -2.51 -3.27 19.76
C LEU A 394 -3.39 -2.17 19.16
N GLY A 395 -3.00 -1.65 17.99
CA GLY A 395 -3.77 -0.69 17.22
C GLY A 395 -4.73 -1.34 16.23
N GLY A 396 -5.37 -0.50 15.42
CA GLY A 396 -6.34 -0.91 14.43
C GLY A 396 -7.75 -1.08 14.99
N TRP A 397 -8.57 -1.88 14.30
CA TRP A 397 -9.95 -2.10 14.71
C TRP A 397 -10.08 -3.05 15.88
N HIS A 398 -10.78 -2.62 16.91
CA HIS A 398 -11.23 -3.41 18.04
C HIS A 398 -12.75 -3.40 18.13
N VAL A 399 -13.31 -4.39 18.82
CA VAL A 399 -14.73 -4.42 19.16
C VAL A 399 -14.88 -4.30 20.66
N MET A 400 -15.75 -3.40 21.13
CA MET A 400 -16.19 -3.39 22.52
C MET A 400 -17.49 -4.19 22.64
N LYS A 401 -17.53 -5.14 23.53
CA LYS A 401 -18.61 -6.09 23.78
C LYS A 401 -19.28 -5.78 25.12
N LEU A 402 -20.59 -5.48 25.13
CA LEU A 402 -21.36 -5.40 26.35
C LEU A 402 -22.05 -6.73 26.61
N ALA A 403 -21.76 -7.34 27.75
CA ALA A 403 -22.35 -8.62 28.15
C ALA A 403 -23.18 -8.51 29.43
N GLY A 404 -24.34 -9.18 29.43
CA GLY A 404 -25.19 -9.38 30.60
C GLY A 404 -25.21 -10.88 30.93
N GLY A 405 -24.47 -11.29 31.96
CA GLY A 405 -24.15 -12.71 32.18
C GLY A 405 -23.37 -13.28 30.98
N ASP A 406 -23.80 -14.43 30.46
CA ASP A 406 -23.15 -15.11 29.33
C ASP A 406 -23.60 -14.58 27.96
N ALA A 407 -24.55 -13.63 27.93
CA ALA A 407 -25.11 -13.11 26.68
C ALA A 407 -24.47 -11.78 26.30
N VAL A 408 -23.96 -11.69 25.06
CA VAL A 408 -23.57 -10.42 24.45
C VAL A 408 -24.83 -9.71 23.99
N VAL A 409 -25.05 -8.49 24.48
CA VAL A 409 -26.26 -7.69 24.20
C VAL A 409 -25.99 -6.56 23.22
N ALA A 410 -24.75 -6.07 23.12
CA ALA A 410 -24.35 -5.05 22.15
C ALA A 410 -22.86 -5.18 21.81
N GLU A 411 -22.51 -4.79 20.60
CA GLU A 411 -21.14 -4.64 20.13
C GLU A 411 -20.98 -3.31 19.40
N VAL A 412 -19.82 -2.66 19.58
CA VAL A 412 -19.49 -1.40 18.91
C VAL A 412 -18.02 -1.36 18.57
N PRO A 413 -17.64 -0.97 17.33
CA PRO A 413 -16.25 -0.88 16.92
C PRO A 413 -15.58 0.37 17.49
N TYR A 414 -14.28 0.24 17.79
CA TYR A 414 -13.38 1.33 18.14
C TYR A 414 -12.07 1.19 17.34
N PHE A 415 -11.59 2.28 16.76
CA PHE A 415 -10.32 2.31 16.05
C PHE A 415 -9.22 2.88 16.94
N VAL A 416 -8.23 2.06 17.31
CA VAL A 416 -7.05 2.50 18.04
C VAL A 416 -6.02 3.05 17.07
N GLU A 417 -5.75 4.35 17.21
CA GLU A 417 -4.84 5.08 16.32
C GLU A 417 -3.38 4.83 16.69
N ARG A 418 -2.55 4.67 15.69
CA ARG A 418 -1.11 4.61 15.80
C ARG A 418 -0.57 5.98 16.24
N SER A 419 0.35 6.03 17.19
CA SER A 419 0.88 7.28 17.73
C SER A 419 2.39 7.21 17.99
N MET A 420 3.05 8.36 17.95
CA MET A 420 4.45 8.51 18.37
C MET A 420 4.53 8.67 19.88
N VAL A 421 5.57 8.13 20.49
CA VAL A 421 5.92 8.41 21.90
C VAL A 421 6.87 9.59 21.95
N GLY A 422 6.47 10.64 22.65
CA GLY A 422 7.24 11.89 22.72
C GLY A 422 7.42 12.54 21.34
N ALA A 423 8.65 12.84 20.99
CA ALA A 423 9.00 13.41 19.68
C ALA A 423 9.11 12.38 18.54
N GLY A 424 8.83 11.10 18.83
CA GLY A 424 8.92 9.99 17.88
C GLY A 424 10.34 9.47 17.67
N VAL A 425 11.38 10.28 17.85
CA VAL A 425 12.79 9.90 17.78
C VAL A 425 13.61 10.53 18.91
N THR A 426 14.52 9.77 19.49
CA THR A 426 15.38 10.22 20.62
C THR A 426 16.77 9.58 20.50
N PRO A 427 17.87 10.39 20.65
CA PRO A 427 17.90 11.83 20.70
C PRO A 427 17.64 12.46 19.34
N GLN A 428 17.18 13.74 19.33
CA GLN A 428 17.03 14.51 18.08
C GLN A 428 18.33 15.17 17.61
N LYS A 429 19.33 15.31 18.50
CA LYS A 429 20.69 15.72 18.19
C LYS A 429 21.65 14.61 18.59
N VAL A 430 22.55 14.23 17.68
CA VAL A 430 23.32 13.00 17.81
C VAL A 430 24.60 13.12 16.98
N LYS A 431 25.67 12.46 17.42
CA LYS A 431 26.87 12.31 16.59
C LYS A 431 26.73 11.15 15.60
N ALA A 432 27.40 11.27 14.45
CA ALA A 432 27.48 10.15 13.53
C ALA A 432 28.07 8.92 14.23
N GLY A 433 27.44 7.76 14.02
CA GLY A 433 27.78 6.49 14.68
C GLY A 433 27.06 6.22 16.00
N GLU A 434 26.35 7.17 16.56
CA GLU A 434 25.55 6.97 17.76
C GLU A 434 24.13 6.44 17.43
N THR A 435 23.50 5.83 18.43
CA THR A 435 22.17 5.24 18.29
C THR A 435 21.07 6.28 18.45
N ILE A 436 20.09 6.24 17.58
CA ILE A 436 18.78 6.89 17.72
C ILE A 436 17.71 5.83 17.90
N THR A 437 16.69 6.14 18.68
CA THR A 437 15.56 5.26 18.95
C THR A 437 14.27 5.89 18.45
N ILE A 438 13.53 5.17 17.61
CA ILE A 438 12.18 5.52 17.16
C ILE A 438 11.21 4.71 18.00
N HIS A 439 10.16 5.37 18.52
CA HIS A 439 9.19 4.71 19.38
C HIS A 439 7.76 5.05 18.96
N LEU A 440 6.99 4.01 18.61
CA LEU A 440 5.57 4.06 18.26
C LEU A 440 4.74 3.17 19.17
N LYS A 441 3.48 3.52 19.32
CA LYS A 441 2.46 2.75 20.03
C LYS A 441 1.20 2.59 19.16
N GLY A 442 0.38 1.59 19.48
CA GLY A 442 -0.87 1.34 18.75
C GLY A 442 -0.63 0.79 17.32
N VAL A 443 0.44 0.03 17.11
CA VAL A 443 0.63 -0.74 15.88
C VAL A 443 -0.25 -2.00 15.95
N GLY A 444 -1.02 -2.26 14.88
CA GLY A 444 -2.04 -3.31 14.87
C GLY A 444 -1.51 -4.72 14.65
N TRP A 445 -2.43 -5.67 14.45
CA TRP A 445 -2.08 -7.10 14.29
C TRP A 445 -2.45 -7.68 12.92
N THR A 446 -3.21 -6.97 12.11
CA THR A 446 -3.63 -7.48 10.79
C THR A 446 -2.54 -7.24 9.74
N GLU A 447 -2.64 -7.86 8.58
CA GLU A 447 -1.68 -7.66 7.50
C GLU A 447 -1.61 -6.21 7.00
N LEU A 448 -2.69 -5.46 7.17
CA LEU A 448 -2.78 -4.09 6.69
C LEU A 448 -2.30 -3.05 7.71
N ASP A 449 -2.15 -3.42 8.97
CA ASP A 449 -1.82 -2.48 10.04
C ASP A 449 -0.70 -2.93 10.98
N ASN A 450 -0.14 -4.14 10.80
CA ASN A 450 0.94 -4.64 11.63
C ASN A 450 2.31 -4.06 11.28
N GLY A 451 2.51 -3.67 10.02
CA GLY A 451 3.79 -3.23 9.49
C GLY A 451 3.93 -1.70 9.43
N THR A 452 5.17 -1.24 9.57
CA THR A 452 5.59 0.14 9.34
C THR A 452 6.90 0.12 8.57
N ALA A 453 6.91 0.66 7.36
CA ALA A 453 8.11 0.79 6.53
C ALA A 453 8.86 2.07 6.90
N ILE A 454 10.19 2.00 6.95
CA ILE A 454 11.04 3.08 7.45
C ILE A 454 12.02 3.50 6.36
N THR A 455 12.10 4.80 6.11
CA THR A 455 13.11 5.41 5.25
C THR A 455 14.04 6.30 6.06
N TYR A 456 15.30 6.38 5.63
CA TYR A 456 16.30 7.33 6.11
C TYR A 456 16.81 8.13 4.92
N ASP A 457 16.62 9.44 4.91
CA ASP A 457 16.89 10.32 3.76
C ASP A 457 16.29 9.79 2.44
N ASN A 458 15.03 9.39 2.48
CA ASN A 458 14.29 8.71 1.41
C ASN A 458 14.78 7.29 1.06
N ALA A 459 15.92 6.83 1.54
CA ALA A 459 16.33 5.45 1.31
C ALA A 459 15.49 4.48 2.17
N TYR A 460 14.77 3.57 1.54
CA TYR A 460 14.06 2.51 2.26
C TYR A 460 15.07 1.57 2.94
N ILE A 461 15.02 1.49 4.27
CA ILE A 461 15.98 0.74 5.08
C ILE A 461 15.40 -0.52 5.71
N GLY A 462 14.08 -0.69 5.68
CA GLY A 462 13.41 -1.85 6.24
C GLY A 462 12.09 -1.51 6.91
N PHE A 463 11.53 -2.48 7.63
CA PHE A 463 10.24 -2.34 8.31
C PHE A 463 10.28 -2.90 9.73
N ALA A 464 9.29 -2.49 10.51
CA ALA A 464 9.03 -3.01 11.85
C ALA A 464 7.56 -3.39 12.01
N CYS A 465 7.27 -4.37 12.87
CA CYS A 465 5.93 -4.77 13.27
C CYS A 465 5.83 -4.85 14.80
N GLY A 466 4.59 -4.70 15.31
CA GLY A 466 4.33 -4.54 16.73
C GLY A 466 3.47 -5.62 17.38
N PHE A 467 3.13 -6.72 16.68
CA PHE A 467 2.20 -7.71 17.21
C PHE A 467 2.69 -8.36 18.52
N ASN A 468 3.91 -8.90 18.51
CA ASN A 468 4.45 -9.63 19.67
C ASN A 468 4.84 -8.69 20.84
N SER A 469 4.90 -7.40 20.60
CA SER A 469 5.17 -6.36 21.60
C SER A 469 3.92 -5.58 22.01
N ASN A 470 2.75 -6.12 21.75
CA ASN A 470 1.48 -5.53 22.13
C ASN A 470 1.24 -4.14 21.52
N GLY A 471 1.65 -3.94 20.26
CA GLY A 471 1.53 -2.67 19.55
C GLY A 471 2.65 -1.67 19.82
N ASP A 472 3.63 -2.04 20.64
CA ASP A 472 4.81 -1.22 20.91
C ASP A 472 5.90 -1.53 19.87
N VAL A 473 6.36 -0.51 19.17
CA VAL A 473 7.45 -0.61 18.19
C VAL A 473 8.59 0.29 18.60
N THR A 474 9.71 -0.32 18.97
CA THR A 474 10.96 0.36 19.28
C THR A 474 12.01 -0.05 18.25
N VAL A 475 12.49 0.93 17.46
CA VAL A 475 13.51 0.71 16.44
C VAL A 475 14.75 1.50 16.78
N ASN A 476 15.89 0.82 16.88
CA ASN A 476 17.19 1.44 17.04
C ASN A 476 17.90 1.52 15.70
N LEU A 477 18.30 2.72 15.31
CA LEU A 477 19.10 2.98 14.13
C LEU A 477 20.41 3.66 14.54
N ILE A 478 21.40 3.56 13.67
CA ILE A 478 22.64 4.32 13.80
C ILE A 478 22.51 5.60 12.98
N ALA A 479 22.74 6.74 13.60
CA ALA A 479 22.81 8.01 12.89
C ALA A 479 24.00 8.02 11.94
N THR A 480 23.75 8.22 10.67
CA THR A 480 24.76 8.20 9.60
C THR A 480 24.65 9.43 8.72
N GLY A 481 25.66 9.68 7.93
CA GLY A 481 25.74 10.81 7.01
C GLY A 481 26.69 11.91 7.48
N ALA A 482 26.79 12.98 6.68
CA ALA A 482 27.56 14.17 7.03
C ALA A 482 26.83 14.97 8.12
N PRO A 483 27.54 15.84 8.86
CA PRO A 483 26.87 16.78 9.78
C PRO A 483 25.76 17.56 9.07
N GLY A 484 24.57 17.55 9.65
CA GLY A 484 23.39 18.18 9.04
C GLY A 484 22.08 17.57 9.51
N ILE A 485 21.01 17.93 8.82
CA ILE A 485 19.67 17.40 9.06
C ILE A 485 19.50 16.11 8.26
N HIS A 486 18.98 15.09 8.92
CA HIS A 486 18.60 13.83 8.30
C HIS A 486 17.12 13.52 8.57
N LEU A 487 16.44 13.00 7.58
CA LEU A 487 15.00 12.78 7.62
C LEU A 487 14.70 11.29 7.82
N ILE A 488 13.71 11.01 8.66
CA ILE A 488 13.22 9.65 8.90
C ILE A 488 11.71 9.67 8.70
N ASP A 489 11.22 8.89 7.74
CA ASP A 489 9.80 8.76 7.47
C ASP A 489 9.33 7.33 7.69
N LEU A 490 8.14 7.19 8.30
CA LEU A 490 7.53 5.92 8.60
C LEU A 490 6.20 5.82 7.86
N TYR A 491 6.14 4.94 6.88
CA TYR A 491 5.00 4.78 5.99
C TYR A 491 4.15 3.56 6.34
N PRO A 492 2.85 3.57 6.03
CA PRO A 492 2.07 2.35 5.93
C PRO A 492 2.68 1.40 4.90
N MET A 493 2.47 0.11 5.13
CA MET A 493 2.85 -0.96 4.22
C MET A 493 1.85 -2.10 4.32
N ILE A 494 1.87 -3.04 3.38
CA ILE A 494 1.19 -4.32 3.51
C ILE A 494 2.22 -5.31 4.04
N TYR A 495 1.98 -5.85 5.23
CA TYR A 495 2.94 -6.74 5.89
C TYR A 495 3.18 -8.04 5.12
N GLN A 496 2.10 -8.65 4.68
CA GLN A 496 2.13 -9.89 3.90
C GLN A 496 0.91 -9.92 2.98
N GLY A 497 1.08 -10.44 1.77
CA GLY A 497 -0.01 -10.69 0.84
C GLY A 497 -0.23 -12.18 0.64
N HIS A 498 -1.43 -12.55 0.25
CA HIS A 498 -1.80 -13.88 -0.19
C HIS A 498 -2.12 -13.85 -1.70
N GLY A 499 -2.13 -15.00 -2.35
CA GLY A 499 -2.52 -15.10 -3.75
C GLY A 499 -1.50 -14.57 -4.75
N GLU A 500 -1.83 -13.49 -5.48
CA GLU A 500 -1.03 -13.00 -6.62
C GLU A 500 0.38 -12.53 -6.27
N SER A 501 0.59 -12.10 -5.03
CA SER A 501 1.88 -11.58 -4.61
C SER A 501 2.28 -12.11 -3.24
N PRO A 502 2.83 -13.34 -3.16
CA PRO A 502 3.34 -13.88 -1.90
C PRO A 502 4.53 -13.08 -1.35
N TRP A 503 5.08 -12.16 -2.12
CA TRP A 503 6.21 -11.30 -1.74
C TRP A 503 5.79 -9.98 -1.11
N GLY A 504 4.49 -9.73 -0.99
CA GLY A 504 3.92 -8.60 -0.27
C GLY A 504 4.39 -7.24 -0.78
N TYR A 505 3.63 -6.25 -0.46
CA TYR A 505 4.02 -4.84 -0.64
C TYR A 505 4.68 -4.35 0.66
N GLN A 506 5.77 -5.01 1.07
CA GLN A 506 6.53 -4.66 2.29
C GLN A 506 7.33 -3.37 2.14
N GLU A 507 7.00 -2.57 1.15
CA GLU A 507 7.62 -1.31 0.81
C GLU A 507 6.73 -0.14 1.25
N PRO A 508 7.31 1.07 1.43
CA PRO A 508 6.54 2.27 1.72
C PRO A 508 5.43 2.51 0.70
N LEU A 509 4.18 2.61 1.15
CA LEU A 509 3.04 3.00 0.31
C LEU A 509 2.99 4.53 0.23
N LEU A 510 3.53 5.12 -0.85
CA LEU A 510 3.64 6.57 -0.98
C LEU A 510 2.30 7.24 -1.30
N ALA A 511 1.36 6.52 -1.94
CA ALA A 511 -0.01 6.97 -2.24
C ALA A 511 -1.03 6.61 -1.14
N PHE A 512 -0.60 6.36 0.08
CA PHE A 512 -1.43 5.88 1.19
C PHE A 512 -2.65 6.76 1.49
N LYS A 513 -2.63 8.02 1.08
CA LYS A 513 -3.73 8.96 1.34
C LYS A 513 -4.96 8.69 0.50
N GLU A 514 -4.80 8.11 -0.68
CA GLU A 514 -5.88 7.94 -1.65
C GLU A 514 -5.99 6.53 -2.24
N ASP A 515 -4.93 5.73 -2.17
CA ASP A 515 -4.92 4.37 -2.70
C ASP A 515 -4.12 3.40 -1.81
N ALA A 516 -4.79 2.86 -0.81
CA ALA A 516 -4.26 1.79 0.04
C ALA A 516 -5.38 0.80 0.38
N PRO A 517 -5.10 -0.50 0.45
CA PRO A 517 -6.14 -1.52 0.63
C PRO A 517 -6.91 -1.38 1.95
N GLY A 518 -6.27 -0.83 2.98
CA GLY A 518 -6.91 -0.59 4.27
C GLY A 518 -7.96 0.53 4.27
N LEU A 519 -7.89 1.46 3.32
CA LEU A 519 -8.84 2.60 3.26
C LEU A 519 -10.27 2.13 3.05
N GLY A 520 -10.49 1.12 2.20
CA GLY A 520 -11.82 0.51 1.97
C GLY A 520 -12.37 -0.21 3.20
N LEU A 521 -11.54 -0.52 4.17
CA LEU A 521 -11.89 -1.14 5.46
C LEU A 521 -11.89 -0.15 6.62
N GLY A 522 -11.81 1.16 6.32
CA GLY A 522 -11.82 2.22 7.32
C GLY A 522 -10.52 2.36 8.14
N TYR A 523 -9.42 1.76 7.68
CA TYR A 523 -8.12 1.96 8.32
C TYR A 523 -7.63 3.39 8.09
N ARG A 524 -7.07 3.98 9.15
CA ARG A 524 -6.52 5.33 9.17
C ARG A 524 -5.06 5.24 9.62
N LEU A 525 -4.20 4.78 8.71
CA LEU A 525 -2.78 4.59 9.01
C LEU A 525 -1.99 5.84 8.62
N PRO A 526 -1.36 6.53 9.59
CA PRO A 526 -0.60 7.73 9.31
C PRO A 526 0.79 7.42 8.76
N THR A 527 1.37 8.41 8.10
CA THR A 527 2.82 8.53 7.90
C THR A 527 3.38 9.45 8.97
N PHE A 528 4.47 9.05 9.61
CA PHE A 528 5.19 9.89 10.56
C PHE A 528 6.43 10.48 9.89
N ARG A 529 6.59 11.80 9.99
CA ARG A 529 7.70 12.56 9.43
C ARG A 529 8.59 13.05 10.56
N LEU A 530 9.79 12.52 10.67
CA LEU A 530 10.74 12.84 11.73
C LEU A 530 12.01 13.45 11.14
N ALA A 531 12.79 14.14 11.98
CA ALA A 531 14.09 14.66 11.60
C ALA A 531 15.06 14.56 12.79
N ILE A 532 16.34 14.37 12.49
CA ILE A 532 17.44 14.43 13.45
C ILE A 532 18.50 15.38 12.94
N GLN A 533 19.28 15.92 13.87
CA GLN A 533 20.47 16.71 13.60
C GLN A 533 21.71 15.86 13.90
N VAL A 534 22.48 15.50 12.88
CA VAL A 534 23.78 14.83 13.03
C VAL A 534 24.87 15.91 13.18
N GLU A 535 25.74 15.76 14.21
CA GLU A 535 26.83 16.69 14.55
C GLU A 535 28.22 16.13 14.19
#